data_ec4f1e11228b3e2a3f7380c5f58dacaa
#
_entry.id   ec4f1e11228b3e2a3f7380c5f58dacaa
#
_cell.length_a   1.000
_cell.length_b   1.000
_cell.length_c   1.000
_cell.angle_alpha   90.00
_cell.angle_beta   90.00
_cell.angle_gamma   90.00
#
_symmetry.space_group_name_H-M   'P 1'
#
loop_
_entity.id
_entity.type
_entity.pdbx_description
1 polymer ?
#
loop_
_entity_poly.entity_id
_entity_poly.type
_entity_poly.pdbx_seq_one_letter_code
_entity_poly.pdbx_strand_id
1 'polypeptide(L)'
;MSETKRNKERVDRAWNKLYDRLDADGLLLSGRQDRKRLSASMLWKWGAVAAIWVGICVFLTVTYRKVGESVEAQALIMQENTEQSTLVTTLEDGSIVYMGGETSLQYPEHFSMDKREVSLQGNALFDVTGNRERPFLIETEEVRIEVLGTMFHVKSDVGSTFELSVQRGKVKVALKNKNQEMYVNAGEAVTLKTHQLRFTDYRDDTRIAHYWKSMRFKDESLMNILRVINMHSSGLQLKTSPSLGERRLTVAFSGEAPESMAELICCLLYTS
;
A
#
# COMPACT_ATOMS: atom_id res chain seq x y z
N MET A 1 -82.36 -39.30 -49.25
CA MET A 1 -81.04 -39.21 -48.54
C MET A 1 -80.00 -40.13 -49.21
N SER A 2 -79.92 -40.25 -50.51
CA SER A 2 -78.99 -41.20 -51.16
C SER A 2 -78.12 -40.59 -52.28
N GLU A 3 -78.49 -39.45 -52.86
CA GLU A 3 -77.72 -38.86 -53.97
C GLU A 3 -76.52 -38.03 -53.51
N THR A 4 -76.65 -37.29 -52.40
CA THR A 4 -75.58 -36.43 -51.84
C THR A 4 -74.44 -37.32 -51.28
N LYS A 5 -74.75 -38.44 -50.71
CA LYS A 5 -73.73 -39.34 -50.14
C LYS A 5 -72.95 -40.06 -51.26
N ARG A 6 -73.58 -40.43 -52.35
CA ARG A 6 -72.97 -41.02 -53.55
C ARG A 6 -72.01 -40.03 -54.27
N ASN A 7 -72.46 -38.79 -54.32
CA ASN A 7 -71.62 -37.72 -54.92
C ASN A 7 -70.36 -37.40 -54.06
N LYS A 8 -70.51 -37.40 -52.76
CA LYS A 8 -69.37 -37.21 -51.85
C LYS A 8 -68.34 -38.33 -51.96
N GLU A 9 -68.81 -39.57 -51.99
CA GLU A 9 -67.94 -40.76 -52.19
C GLU A 9 -67.23 -40.80 -53.55
N ARG A 10 -67.85 -40.24 -54.58
CA ARG A 10 -67.21 -40.12 -55.94
C ARG A 10 -66.13 -39.00 -55.91
N VAL A 11 -66.38 -37.89 -55.20
CA VAL A 11 -65.44 -36.77 -55.05
C VAL A 11 -64.27 -37.24 -54.21
N ASP A 12 -64.51 -37.91 -53.10
CA ASP A 12 -63.41 -38.37 -52.19
C ASP A 12 -62.52 -39.42 -52.92
N ARG A 13 -63.13 -40.32 -53.77
CA ARG A 13 -62.32 -41.22 -54.59
C ARG A 13 -61.50 -40.50 -55.66
N ALA A 14 -62.03 -39.44 -56.23
CA ALA A 14 -61.33 -38.68 -57.24
C ALA A 14 -60.15 -37.89 -56.59
N TRP A 15 -60.37 -37.35 -55.39
CA TRP A 15 -59.30 -36.69 -54.60
C TRP A 15 -58.23 -37.69 -54.21
N ASN A 16 -58.57 -38.83 -53.69
CA ASN A 16 -57.57 -39.86 -53.31
C ASN A 16 -56.74 -40.31 -54.53
N LYS A 17 -57.36 -40.45 -55.68
CA LYS A 17 -56.68 -40.85 -56.92
C LYS A 17 -55.75 -39.72 -57.44
N LEU A 18 -56.10 -38.47 -57.17
CA LEU A 18 -55.27 -37.32 -57.50
C LEU A 18 -54.06 -37.22 -56.53
N TYR A 19 -54.30 -37.44 -55.26
CA TYR A 19 -53.22 -37.47 -54.25
C TYR A 19 -52.23 -38.60 -54.54
N ASP A 20 -52.71 -39.80 -54.85
CA ASP A 20 -51.82 -40.92 -55.16
C ASP A 20 -50.97 -40.66 -56.42
N ARG A 21 -51.53 -39.97 -57.44
CA ARG A 21 -50.73 -39.54 -58.61
C ARG A 21 -49.74 -38.48 -58.32
N LEU A 22 -50.09 -37.45 -57.53
CA LEU A 22 -49.17 -36.34 -57.12
C LEU A 22 -48.05 -36.87 -56.28
N ASP A 23 -48.29 -37.89 -55.44
CA ASP A 23 -47.25 -38.52 -54.62
C ASP A 23 -46.32 -39.39 -55.47
N ALA A 24 -46.89 -40.14 -56.45
CA ALA A 24 -46.13 -40.95 -57.42
C ALA A 24 -45.26 -40.09 -58.36
N ASP A 25 -45.75 -38.93 -58.75
CA ASP A 25 -45.00 -37.96 -59.58
C ASP A 25 -44.01 -37.06 -58.76
N GLY A 26 -43.93 -37.29 -57.43
CA GLY A 26 -43.01 -36.57 -56.55
C GLY A 26 -43.31 -35.06 -56.39
N LEU A 27 -44.50 -34.61 -56.73
CA LEU A 27 -44.94 -33.23 -56.73
C LEU A 27 -45.48 -32.77 -55.35
N LEU A 28 -45.75 -33.72 -54.45
CA LEU A 28 -46.05 -33.38 -53.07
C LEU A 28 -44.77 -33.05 -52.33
N LEU A 29 -44.51 -31.78 -52.11
CA LEU A 29 -43.46 -31.33 -51.17
C LEU A 29 -43.80 -31.87 -49.77
N SER A 30 -43.30 -33.07 -49.47
CA SER A 30 -43.30 -33.57 -48.10
C SER A 30 -42.54 -32.62 -47.21
N GLY A 31 -43.25 -31.71 -46.63
CA GLY A 31 -42.72 -30.81 -45.57
C GLY A 31 -42.40 -31.61 -44.30
N ARG A 32 -41.48 -32.58 -44.45
CA ARG A 32 -40.89 -33.28 -43.34
C ARG A 32 -39.96 -32.28 -42.68
N GLN A 33 -40.50 -31.39 -41.81
CA GLN A 33 -39.72 -30.69 -40.83
C GLN A 33 -39.04 -31.72 -39.94
N ASP A 34 -37.84 -32.14 -40.32
CA ASP A 34 -36.91 -32.78 -39.41
C ASP A 34 -36.55 -31.74 -38.33
N ARG A 35 -37.41 -31.60 -37.33
CA ARG A 35 -37.02 -31.02 -36.05
C ARG A 35 -35.94 -31.95 -35.51
N LYS A 36 -34.69 -31.67 -35.84
CA LYS A 36 -33.55 -32.21 -35.13
C LYS A 36 -33.78 -31.88 -33.67
N ARG A 37 -34.28 -32.83 -32.89
CA ARG A 37 -34.32 -32.76 -31.44
C ARG A 37 -32.87 -32.72 -31.02
N LEU A 38 -32.35 -31.49 -30.72
CA LEU A 38 -31.07 -31.32 -30.05
C LEU A 38 -31.13 -32.20 -28.82
N SER A 39 -30.29 -33.24 -28.76
CA SER A 39 -30.34 -34.20 -27.67
C SER A 39 -30.07 -33.42 -26.38
N ALA A 40 -30.87 -33.64 -25.34
CA ALA A 40 -30.72 -32.96 -24.04
C ALA A 40 -29.31 -33.11 -23.47
N SER A 41 -28.59 -34.16 -23.85
CA SER A 41 -27.17 -34.38 -23.48
C SER A 41 -26.20 -33.35 -24.10
N MET A 42 -26.55 -32.81 -25.28
CA MET A 42 -25.72 -31.80 -25.94
C MET A 42 -25.91 -30.40 -25.30
N LEU A 43 -27.12 -30.04 -24.90
CA LEU A 43 -27.47 -28.83 -24.17
C LEU A 43 -26.81 -28.83 -22.79
N TRP A 44 -26.73 -29.97 -22.13
CA TRP A 44 -26.09 -30.07 -20.79
C TRP A 44 -24.57 -29.90 -20.85
N LYS A 45 -23.93 -30.39 -21.93
CA LYS A 45 -22.48 -30.16 -22.15
C LYS A 45 -22.16 -28.69 -22.40
N TRP A 46 -22.98 -27.96 -23.14
CA TRP A 46 -22.82 -26.54 -23.39
C TRP A 46 -23.11 -25.68 -22.13
N GLY A 47 -24.09 -26.13 -21.32
CA GLY A 47 -24.38 -25.51 -20.02
C GLY A 47 -23.22 -25.62 -19.03
N ALA A 48 -22.52 -26.77 -18.98
CA ALA A 48 -21.35 -26.95 -18.14
C ALA A 48 -20.19 -26.02 -18.55
N VAL A 49 -19.93 -25.85 -19.85
CA VAL A 49 -18.90 -24.95 -20.37
C VAL A 49 -19.25 -23.49 -20.05
N ALA A 50 -20.51 -23.08 -20.21
CA ALA A 50 -20.96 -21.74 -19.86
C ALA A 50 -20.81 -21.45 -18.37
N ALA A 51 -21.13 -22.43 -17.49
CA ALA A 51 -20.95 -22.26 -16.04
C ALA A 51 -19.47 -22.07 -15.63
N ILE A 52 -18.53 -22.77 -16.29
CA ILE A 52 -17.09 -22.60 -16.06
C ILE A 52 -16.65 -21.20 -16.48
N TRP A 53 -17.10 -20.71 -17.64
CA TRP A 53 -16.76 -19.35 -18.08
C TRP A 53 -17.30 -18.26 -17.15
N VAL A 54 -18.55 -18.43 -16.67
CA VAL A 54 -19.14 -17.52 -15.68
C VAL A 54 -18.33 -17.57 -14.38
N GLY A 55 -17.94 -18.76 -13.92
CA GLY A 55 -17.10 -18.93 -12.74
C GLY A 55 -15.73 -18.24 -12.89
N ILE A 56 -15.08 -18.39 -14.05
CA ILE A 56 -13.80 -17.70 -14.34
C ILE A 56 -14.00 -16.19 -14.39
N CYS A 57 -15.05 -15.69 -15.04
CA CYS A 57 -15.34 -14.25 -15.09
C CYS A 57 -15.59 -13.68 -13.69
N VAL A 58 -16.38 -14.37 -12.86
CA VAL A 58 -16.62 -13.96 -11.47
C VAL A 58 -15.32 -14.00 -10.65
N PHE A 59 -14.51 -15.05 -10.79
CA PHE A 59 -13.23 -15.15 -10.13
C PHE A 59 -12.28 -14.02 -10.56
N LEU A 60 -12.19 -13.76 -11.86
CA LEU A 60 -11.39 -12.66 -12.39
C LEU A 60 -11.89 -11.29 -11.89
N THR A 61 -13.20 -11.04 -11.91
CA THR A 61 -13.75 -9.76 -11.43
C THR A 61 -13.52 -9.57 -9.93
N VAL A 62 -13.62 -10.63 -9.12
CA VAL A 62 -13.33 -10.58 -7.68
C VAL A 62 -11.83 -10.34 -7.43
N THR A 63 -10.95 -11.01 -8.19
CA THR A 63 -9.50 -10.80 -8.07
C THR A 63 -9.09 -9.41 -8.57
N TYR A 64 -9.65 -8.93 -9.70
CA TYR A 64 -9.39 -7.57 -10.19
C TYR A 64 -9.94 -6.48 -9.24
N ARG A 65 -11.09 -6.70 -8.60
CA ARG A 65 -11.60 -5.77 -7.56
C ARG A 65 -10.69 -5.71 -6.34
N LYS A 66 -10.18 -6.85 -5.85
CA LYS A 66 -9.23 -6.87 -4.74
C LYS A 66 -7.90 -6.18 -5.08
N VAL A 67 -7.45 -6.23 -6.33
CA VAL A 67 -6.25 -5.51 -6.80
C VAL A 67 -6.56 -4.01 -6.99
N GLY A 68 -7.77 -3.64 -7.36
CA GLY A 68 -8.20 -2.24 -7.56
C GLY A 68 -8.48 -1.46 -6.27
N GLU A 69 -8.88 -2.14 -5.18
CA GLU A 69 -9.15 -1.51 -3.88
C GLU A 69 -7.87 -1.06 -3.14
N SER A 70 -6.69 -1.46 -3.61
CA SER A 70 -5.41 -1.04 -3.01
C SER A 70 -4.80 0.21 -3.64
N VAL A 71 -5.47 0.86 -4.59
CA VAL A 71 -5.03 2.14 -5.17
C VAL A 71 -6.10 3.22 -4.92
N GLU A 72 -6.56 3.35 -3.68
CA GLU A 72 -6.98 4.68 -3.22
C GLU A 72 -5.72 5.55 -3.30
N ALA A 73 -5.79 6.62 -4.08
CA ALA A 73 -4.73 7.62 -4.12
C ALA A 73 -4.67 8.26 -2.71
N GLN A 74 -3.92 7.61 -1.80
CA GLN A 74 -3.69 8.14 -0.47
C GLN A 74 -3.02 9.49 -0.63
N ALA A 75 -3.56 10.52 0.00
CA ALA A 75 -2.91 11.81 0.05
C ALA A 75 -1.51 11.63 0.63
N LEU A 76 -0.50 11.94 -0.17
CA LEU A 76 0.89 11.89 0.26
C LEU A 76 1.27 13.22 0.87
N ILE A 77 1.76 13.18 2.08
CA ILE A 77 2.35 14.33 2.78
C ILE A 77 3.81 14.38 2.38
N MET A 78 4.25 15.52 1.90
CA MET A 78 5.67 15.79 1.63
C MET A 78 6.17 16.80 2.65
N GLN A 79 7.18 16.41 3.41
CA GLN A 79 7.81 17.25 4.40
C GLN A 79 9.26 17.48 4.04
N GLU A 80 9.67 18.74 3.98
CA GLU A 80 11.02 19.12 3.61
C GLU A 80 11.67 19.92 4.76
N ASN A 81 12.91 19.59 5.04
CA ASN A 81 13.76 20.37 5.93
C ASN A 81 14.85 21.05 5.12
N THR A 82 14.70 22.34 4.87
CA THR A 82 15.69 23.17 4.16
C THR A 82 16.67 23.88 5.12
N GLU A 83 16.44 23.76 6.44
CA GLU A 83 17.27 24.41 7.46
C GLU A 83 18.31 23.44 8.02
N GLN A 84 19.35 23.98 8.64
CA GLN A 84 20.40 23.18 9.30
C GLN A 84 19.94 22.53 10.62
N SER A 85 18.90 23.07 11.25
CA SER A 85 18.30 22.49 12.45
C SER A 85 17.55 21.21 12.12
N THR A 86 17.52 20.26 13.04
CA THR A 86 16.77 19.00 12.87
C THR A 86 15.27 19.25 12.88
N LEU A 87 14.57 18.89 11.81
CA LEU A 87 13.12 18.88 11.81
C LEU A 87 12.62 17.53 12.33
N VAL A 88 11.83 17.57 13.40
CA VAL A 88 11.27 16.36 14.03
C VAL A 88 9.83 16.18 13.60
N THR A 89 9.52 14.99 13.10
CA THR A 89 8.18 14.61 12.65
C THR A 89 7.77 13.32 13.32
N THR A 90 6.55 13.29 13.84
CA THR A 90 5.93 12.07 14.36
C THR A 90 4.93 11.53 13.35
N LEU A 91 5.06 10.26 13.01
CA LEU A 91 4.15 9.56 12.10
C LEU A 91 2.95 8.98 12.86
N GLU A 92 1.89 8.60 12.13
CA GLU A 92 0.64 8.11 12.75
C GLU A 92 0.84 6.85 13.62
N ASP A 93 1.83 6.00 13.28
CA ASP A 93 2.16 4.78 14.03
C ASP A 93 2.99 5.05 15.31
N GLY A 94 3.27 6.32 15.58
CA GLY A 94 4.10 6.77 16.69
C GLY A 94 5.60 6.68 16.40
N SER A 95 6.04 6.32 15.21
CA SER A 95 7.45 6.42 14.80
C SER A 95 7.87 7.88 14.72
N ILE A 96 9.13 8.16 15.07
CA ILE A 96 9.70 9.50 15.04
C ILE A 96 10.80 9.53 13.99
N VAL A 97 10.77 10.58 13.17
CA VAL A 97 11.80 10.84 12.15
C VAL A 97 12.47 12.18 12.46
N TYR A 98 13.77 12.15 12.68
CA TYR A 98 14.61 13.32 12.86
C TYR A 98 15.30 13.61 11.53
N MET A 99 14.82 14.62 10.81
CA MET A 99 15.28 14.99 9.49
C MET A 99 16.42 16.00 9.59
N GLY A 100 17.58 15.67 9.05
CA GLY A 100 18.70 16.62 8.92
C GLY A 100 18.41 17.71 7.88
N GLY A 101 19.35 18.64 7.70
CA GLY A 101 19.23 19.67 6.67
C GLY A 101 19.14 19.06 5.26
N GLU A 102 18.44 19.73 4.35
CA GLU A 102 18.26 19.32 2.96
C GLU A 102 17.68 17.90 2.79
N THR A 103 16.75 17.56 3.69
CA THR A 103 16.10 16.25 3.71
C THR A 103 14.63 16.37 3.34
N SER A 104 14.17 15.49 2.48
CA SER A 104 12.75 15.33 2.10
C SER A 104 12.25 13.96 2.52
N LEU A 105 11.09 13.94 3.17
CA LEU A 105 10.37 12.74 3.60
C LEU A 105 8.96 12.79 3.01
N GLN A 106 8.59 11.73 2.30
CA GLN A 106 7.24 11.56 1.76
C GLN A 106 6.58 10.34 2.39
N TYR A 107 5.37 10.50 2.88
CA TYR A 107 4.61 9.45 3.55
C TYR A 107 3.11 9.67 3.39
N PRO A 108 2.28 8.61 3.44
CA PRO A 108 0.83 8.75 3.42
C PRO A 108 0.31 9.29 4.75
N GLU A 109 -0.80 10.01 4.74
CA GLU A 109 -1.49 10.45 5.95
C GLU A 109 -1.88 9.25 6.83
N HIS A 110 -2.32 8.16 6.21
CA HIS A 110 -2.61 6.89 6.86
C HIS A 110 -1.85 5.75 6.21
N PHE A 111 -1.15 4.96 7.01
CA PHE A 111 -0.46 3.77 6.51
C PHE A 111 -1.44 2.65 6.16
N SER A 112 -1.10 1.86 5.13
CA SER A 112 -1.89 0.69 4.77
C SER A 112 -1.91 -0.37 5.88
N MET A 113 -2.86 -1.31 5.80
CA MET A 113 -3.05 -2.34 6.84
C MET A 113 -1.90 -3.34 6.92
N ASP A 114 -1.16 -3.54 5.83
CA ASP A 114 -0.11 -4.55 5.68
C ASP A 114 1.31 -4.01 5.85
N LYS A 115 1.52 -2.71 5.64
CA LYS A 115 2.84 -2.08 5.70
C LYS A 115 2.77 -0.59 6.03
N ARG A 116 3.92 -0.05 6.51
CA ARG A 116 4.14 1.38 6.75
C ARG A 116 5.25 1.83 5.81
N GLU A 117 4.91 2.55 4.76
CA GLU A 117 5.86 2.89 3.70
C GLU A 117 6.10 4.39 3.63
N VAL A 118 7.38 4.77 3.56
CA VAL A 118 7.83 6.16 3.41
C VAL A 118 8.93 6.24 2.36
N SER A 119 9.10 7.40 1.74
CA SER A 119 10.20 7.68 0.82
C SER A 119 11.10 8.75 1.42
N LEU A 120 12.41 8.50 1.41
CA LEU A 120 13.44 9.38 1.98
C LEU A 120 14.43 9.80 0.92
N GLN A 121 14.73 11.09 0.91
CA GLN A 121 15.89 11.69 0.23
C GLN A 121 16.61 12.59 1.22
N GLY A 122 17.92 12.37 1.43
CA GLY A 122 18.71 13.12 2.40
C GLY A 122 19.09 12.31 3.63
N ASN A 123 19.24 12.96 4.78
CA ASN A 123 19.77 12.39 6.01
C ASN A 123 18.72 12.37 7.12
N ALA A 124 18.44 11.20 7.68
CA ALA A 124 17.49 11.10 8.78
C ALA A 124 17.88 10.02 9.79
N LEU A 125 17.54 10.28 11.05
CA LEU A 125 17.52 9.29 12.11
C LEU A 125 16.07 8.83 12.32
N PHE A 126 15.84 7.55 12.24
CA PHE A 126 14.54 6.93 12.47
C PHE A 126 14.50 6.26 13.84
N ASP A 127 13.48 6.52 14.63
CA ASP A 127 13.09 5.69 15.77
C ASP A 127 11.73 5.08 15.50
N VAL A 128 11.74 3.87 14.95
CA VAL A 128 10.55 3.18 14.46
C VAL A 128 9.90 2.38 15.58
N THR A 129 8.61 2.61 15.78
CA THR A 129 7.77 1.86 16.72
C THR A 129 7.68 0.38 16.32
N GLY A 130 7.88 -0.52 17.30
CA GLY A 130 7.87 -1.96 17.08
C GLY A 130 6.50 -2.49 16.65
N ASN A 131 6.44 -3.10 15.45
CA ASN A 131 5.28 -3.84 14.97
C ASN A 131 5.73 -4.94 13.99
N ARG A 132 5.53 -6.21 14.37
CA ARG A 132 5.95 -7.37 13.57
C ARG A 132 4.98 -7.71 12.44
N GLU A 133 3.73 -7.31 12.58
CA GLU A 133 2.68 -7.62 11.61
C GLU A 133 2.65 -6.61 10.46
N ARG A 134 3.12 -5.37 10.73
CA ARG A 134 3.18 -4.27 9.76
C ARG A 134 4.61 -3.76 9.65
N PRO A 135 5.44 -4.31 8.75
CA PRO A 135 6.80 -3.84 8.54
C PRO A 135 6.84 -2.36 8.11
N PHE A 136 7.90 -1.66 8.52
CA PHE A 136 8.17 -0.30 8.11
C PHE A 136 9.18 -0.32 6.98
N LEU A 137 8.80 0.25 5.84
CA LEU A 137 9.58 0.27 4.60
C LEU A 137 10.02 1.69 4.30
N ILE A 138 11.31 1.86 4.02
CA ILE A 138 11.86 3.13 3.55
C ILE A 138 12.40 2.93 2.14
N GLU A 139 11.84 3.70 1.23
CA GLU A 139 12.31 3.77 -0.15
C GLU A 139 13.30 4.93 -0.29
N THR A 140 14.51 4.64 -0.75
CA THR A 140 15.47 5.64 -1.20
C THR A 140 15.70 5.50 -2.71
N GLU A 141 16.58 6.29 -3.30
CA GLU A 141 16.87 6.20 -4.73
C GLU A 141 17.36 4.81 -5.14
N GLU A 142 18.35 4.24 -4.44
CA GLU A 142 19.01 2.99 -4.82
C GLU A 142 18.66 1.79 -3.93
N VAL A 143 18.14 2.03 -2.73
CA VAL A 143 18.03 1.03 -1.66
C VAL A 143 16.62 1.02 -1.08
N ARG A 144 16.13 -0.18 -0.76
CA ARG A 144 14.95 -0.41 0.06
C ARG A 144 15.38 -0.91 1.43
N ILE A 145 14.83 -0.32 2.47
CA ILE A 145 15.09 -0.64 3.87
C ILE A 145 13.82 -1.18 4.50
N GLU A 146 13.91 -2.29 5.21
CA GLU A 146 12.78 -2.91 5.92
C GLU A 146 13.14 -3.11 7.38
N VAL A 147 12.26 -2.67 8.29
CA VAL A 147 12.43 -2.80 9.74
C VAL A 147 11.12 -3.15 10.42
N LEU A 148 11.21 -3.75 11.62
CA LEU A 148 10.04 -4.10 12.44
C LEU A 148 9.93 -3.28 13.73
N GLY A 149 10.99 -2.54 14.10
CA GLY A 149 11.05 -1.75 15.33
C GLY A 149 12.50 -1.51 15.71
N THR A 150 13.08 -0.47 15.16
CA THR A 150 14.53 -0.23 15.17
C THR A 150 14.82 1.27 15.27
N MET A 151 15.99 1.59 15.84
CA MET A 151 16.56 2.91 15.78
C MET A 151 17.80 2.87 14.90
N PHE A 152 17.84 3.68 13.84
CA PHE A 152 18.92 3.66 12.86
C PHE A 152 19.01 4.99 12.11
N HIS A 153 20.19 5.31 11.67
CA HIS A 153 20.48 6.49 10.85
C HIS A 153 20.64 6.08 9.39
N VAL A 154 20.07 6.88 8.49
CA VAL A 154 20.21 6.74 7.04
C VAL A 154 20.77 8.02 6.45
N LYS A 155 21.75 7.87 5.58
CA LYS A 155 22.25 8.94 4.71
C LYS A 155 22.05 8.50 3.25
N SER A 156 21.24 9.26 2.52
CA SER A 156 20.86 8.98 1.12
C SER A 156 20.72 10.29 0.33
N ASP A 157 21.77 11.11 0.34
CA ASP A 157 21.79 12.35 -0.42
C ASP A 157 22.06 12.07 -1.90
N VAL A 158 21.49 12.84 -2.81
CA VAL A 158 21.75 12.77 -4.24
C VAL A 158 23.24 12.98 -4.52
N GLY A 159 23.86 12.03 -5.23
CA GLY A 159 25.27 12.07 -5.58
C GLY A 159 26.24 11.76 -4.44
N SER A 160 25.77 11.40 -3.25
CA SER A 160 26.59 10.92 -2.16
C SER A 160 26.50 9.40 -1.99
N THR A 161 27.45 8.83 -1.24
CA THR A 161 27.43 7.41 -0.93
C THR A 161 26.33 7.12 0.10
N PHE A 162 25.44 6.15 -0.20
CA PHE A 162 24.48 5.66 0.78
C PHE A 162 25.21 5.08 2.00
N GLU A 163 24.77 5.47 3.19
CA GLU A 163 25.24 4.92 4.47
C GLU A 163 24.03 4.63 5.37
N LEU A 164 24.08 3.51 6.09
CA LEU A 164 23.11 3.15 7.12
C LEU A 164 23.84 2.62 8.33
N SER A 165 23.48 3.09 9.53
CA SER A 165 24.00 2.60 10.80
C SER A 165 22.90 2.29 11.78
N VAL A 166 22.97 1.14 12.47
CA VAL A 166 21.92 0.65 13.37
C VAL A 166 22.30 0.82 14.82
N GLN A 167 21.45 1.53 15.58
CA GLN A 167 21.62 1.77 17.01
C GLN A 167 20.96 0.68 17.85
N ARG A 168 19.76 0.32 17.48
CA ARG A 168 18.93 -0.65 18.18
C ARG A 168 18.12 -1.47 17.18
N GLY A 169 18.10 -2.79 17.40
CA GLY A 169 17.31 -3.70 16.60
C GLY A 169 18.05 -4.27 15.40
N LYS A 170 17.34 -4.54 14.33
CA LYS A 170 17.82 -5.16 13.10
C LYS A 170 17.16 -4.56 11.89
N VAL A 171 17.95 -4.28 10.86
CA VAL A 171 17.53 -3.69 9.60
C VAL A 171 17.82 -4.66 8.45
N LYS A 172 16.87 -4.86 7.55
CA LYS A 172 17.09 -5.50 6.26
C LYS A 172 17.27 -4.43 5.20
N VAL A 173 18.35 -4.52 4.43
CA VAL A 173 18.72 -3.57 3.38
C VAL A 173 18.81 -4.31 2.06
N ALA A 174 18.10 -3.87 1.03
CA ALA A 174 18.08 -4.47 -0.29
C ALA A 174 18.36 -3.44 -1.38
N LEU A 175 19.19 -3.80 -2.36
CA LEU A 175 19.40 -3.00 -3.56
C LEU A 175 18.24 -3.14 -4.53
N LYS A 176 17.69 -2.03 -5.04
CA LYS A 176 16.56 -2.05 -5.98
C LYS A 176 16.90 -2.70 -7.32
N ASN A 177 18.10 -2.51 -7.81
CA ASN A 177 18.53 -2.92 -9.16
C ASN A 177 19.36 -4.20 -9.20
N LYS A 178 19.55 -4.86 -8.04
CA LYS A 178 20.35 -6.09 -7.92
C LYS A 178 19.72 -6.99 -6.86
N ASN A 179 19.88 -8.28 -7.03
CA ASN A 179 19.43 -9.28 -6.04
C ASN A 179 20.44 -9.39 -4.88
N GLN A 180 20.74 -8.26 -4.22
CA GLN A 180 21.60 -8.22 -3.03
C GLN A 180 20.79 -7.71 -1.86
N GLU A 181 20.72 -8.52 -0.81
CA GLU A 181 20.11 -8.20 0.47
C GLU A 181 21.11 -8.41 1.60
N MET A 182 21.07 -7.56 2.61
CA MET A 182 21.89 -7.66 3.81
C MET A 182 21.07 -7.39 5.07
N TYR A 183 21.42 -8.08 6.14
CA TYR A 183 20.88 -7.80 7.46
C TYR A 183 21.96 -7.09 8.28
N VAL A 184 21.61 -5.95 8.85
CA VAL A 184 22.47 -5.08 9.66
C VAL A 184 21.93 -5.10 11.08
N ASN A 185 22.73 -5.48 12.06
CA ASN A 185 22.35 -5.56 13.46
C ASN A 185 22.77 -4.29 14.20
N ALA A 186 22.29 -4.14 15.44
CA ALA A 186 22.73 -3.06 16.32
C ALA A 186 24.26 -3.03 16.45
N GLY A 187 24.87 -1.87 16.32
CA GLY A 187 26.32 -1.66 16.34
C GLY A 187 27.01 -1.93 14.99
N GLU A 188 26.26 -2.24 13.93
CA GLU A 188 26.80 -2.42 12.60
C GLU A 188 26.41 -1.26 11.68
N ALA A 189 27.21 -1.05 10.63
CA ALA A 189 26.92 -0.10 9.57
C ALA A 189 27.20 -0.67 8.20
N VAL A 190 26.46 -0.19 7.19
CA VAL A 190 26.60 -0.59 5.79
C VAL A 190 26.68 0.65 4.91
N THR A 191 27.46 0.56 3.86
CA THR A 191 27.59 1.59 2.83
C THR A 191 27.46 0.98 1.44
N LEU A 192 26.97 1.76 0.49
CA LEU A 192 26.91 1.39 -0.92
C LEU A 192 28.18 1.88 -1.64
N LYS A 193 29.07 0.96 -2.02
CA LYS A 193 30.27 1.26 -2.80
C LYS A 193 30.29 0.45 -4.08
N THR A 194 30.55 1.10 -5.21
CA THR A 194 30.64 0.45 -6.53
C THR A 194 29.41 -0.41 -6.82
N HIS A 195 28.22 0.10 -6.50
CA HIS A 195 26.92 -0.58 -6.63
C HIS A 195 26.83 -1.92 -5.87
N GLN A 196 27.50 -2.03 -4.73
CA GLN A 196 27.43 -3.17 -3.81
C GLN A 196 27.32 -2.67 -2.38
N LEU A 197 26.43 -3.31 -1.61
CA LEU A 197 26.35 -3.10 -0.17
C LEU A 197 27.54 -3.79 0.52
N ARG A 198 28.24 -3.07 1.37
CA ARG A 198 29.37 -3.59 2.15
C ARG A 198 29.28 -3.11 3.59
N PHE A 199 29.61 -3.98 4.54
CA PHE A 199 29.81 -3.54 5.91
C PHE A 199 30.96 -2.53 5.98
N THR A 200 30.79 -1.56 6.87
CA THR A 200 31.80 -0.57 7.21
C THR A 200 31.92 -0.45 8.71
N ASP A 201 33.03 0.17 9.17
CA ASP A 201 33.19 0.39 10.58
C ASP A 201 32.07 1.29 11.12
N TYR A 202 31.38 0.79 12.13
CA TYR A 202 30.43 1.60 12.89
C TYR A 202 31.21 2.71 13.61
N ARG A 203 31.04 3.93 13.16
CA ARG A 203 31.60 5.09 13.84
C ARG A 203 30.57 5.60 14.82
N ASP A 204 30.93 5.47 16.10
CA ASP A 204 30.13 5.93 17.21
C ASP A 204 29.73 7.41 17.04
N ASP A 205 28.75 7.75 17.33
CA ASP A 205 27.51 8.46 17.39
C ASP A 205 27.55 9.95 17.77
N THR A 206 28.63 10.64 17.54
CA THR A 206 28.61 12.12 17.53
C THR A 206 27.61 12.67 16.51
N ARG A 207 27.29 11.91 15.46
CA ARG A 207 26.29 12.27 14.44
C ARG A 207 24.87 12.21 14.96
N ILE A 208 24.55 11.22 15.81
CA ILE A 208 23.21 11.12 16.41
C ILE A 208 22.99 12.19 17.45
N ALA A 209 24.02 12.50 18.28
CA ALA A 209 23.97 13.61 19.21
C ALA A 209 23.66 14.96 18.53
N HIS A 210 24.01 15.09 17.25
CA HIS A 210 23.70 16.28 16.47
C HIS A 210 22.19 16.50 16.28
N TYR A 211 21.42 15.42 16.07
CA TYR A 211 19.97 15.50 15.87
C TYR A 211 19.23 16.02 17.11
N TRP A 212 19.78 15.82 18.31
CA TRP A 212 19.19 16.28 19.59
C TRP A 212 19.58 17.70 19.96
N LYS A 213 20.70 18.20 19.42
CA LYS A 213 21.26 19.49 19.81
C LYS A 213 20.42 20.67 19.37
N SER A 214 19.74 20.54 18.21
CA SER A 214 18.87 21.60 17.71
C SER A 214 17.67 20.95 17.04
N MET A 215 16.53 20.92 17.73
CA MET A 215 15.29 20.29 17.27
C MET A 215 14.26 21.36 16.95
N ARG A 216 13.56 21.19 15.84
CA ARG A 216 12.45 22.02 15.43
C ARG A 216 11.23 21.14 15.17
N PHE A 217 10.10 21.56 15.69
CA PHE A 217 8.79 20.98 15.45
C PHE A 217 7.97 21.96 14.61
N LYS A 218 7.34 21.49 13.55
CA LYS A 218 6.51 22.32 12.68
C LYS A 218 5.12 21.75 12.66
N ASP A 219 4.14 22.52 13.17
CA ASP A 219 2.75 22.11 13.24
C ASP A 219 2.59 20.71 13.85
N GLU A 220 3.25 20.48 15.02
CA GLU A 220 3.25 19.18 15.70
C GLU A 220 2.41 19.26 16.98
N SER A 221 1.77 18.14 17.34
CA SER A 221 0.96 18.09 18.57
C SER A 221 1.82 18.24 19.82
N LEU A 222 1.32 18.97 20.81
CA LEU A 222 2.01 19.14 22.08
C LEU A 222 2.34 17.79 22.73
N MET A 223 1.42 16.81 22.63
CA MET A 223 1.65 15.46 23.16
C MET A 223 2.90 14.81 22.54
N ASN A 224 3.06 14.92 21.24
CA ASN A 224 4.22 14.38 20.52
C ASN A 224 5.50 15.14 20.86
N ILE A 225 5.44 16.46 20.93
CA ILE A 225 6.60 17.29 21.35
C ILE A 225 7.08 16.85 22.73
N LEU A 226 6.17 16.74 23.71
CA LEU A 226 6.54 16.32 25.07
C LEU A 226 7.06 14.90 25.11
N ARG A 227 6.51 13.99 24.28
CA ARG A 227 7.00 12.61 24.16
C ARG A 227 8.45 12.59 23.69
N VAL A 228 8.80 13.36 22.66
CA VAL A 228 10.18 13.47 22.15
C VAL A 228 11.10 14.06 23.23
N ILE A 229 10.72 15.14 23.89
CA ILE A 229 11.52 15.73 24.96
C ILE A 229 11.75 14.72 26.08
N ASN A 230 10.71 14.03 26.53
CA ASN A 230 10.79 13.04 27.60
C ASN A 230 11.70 11.84 27.26
N MET A 231 11.79 11.44 25.97
CA MET A 231 12.69 10.36 25.53
C MET A 231 14.16 10.74 25.72
N HIS A 232 14.49 12.03 25.69
CA HIS A 232 15.85 12.53 25.81
C HIS A 232 16.17 13.15 27.18
N SER A 233 15.17 13.19 28.07
CA SER A 233 15.32 13.73 29.45
C SER A 233 15.65 12.63 30.44
N SER A 234 16.73 12.75 31.19
CA SER A 234 17.09 11.82 32.24
C SER A 234 16.60 12.34 33.61
N GLY A 235 15.31 12.24 33.90
CA GLY A 235 14.79 12.56 35.23
C GLY A 235 13.46 13.29 35.23
N LEU A 236 13.33 14.40 34.50
CA LEU A 236 12.07 15.14 34.41
C LEU A 236 11.16 14.53 33.34
N GLN A 237 9.92 14.29 33.72
CA GLN A 237 8.87 13.86 32.78
C GLN A 237 7.81 14.94 32.65
N LEU A 238 7.73 15.56 31.48
CA LEU A 238 6.74 16.57 31.16
C LEU A 238 5.40 15.89 30.82
N LYS A 239 4.31 16.38 31.35
CA LYS A 239 2.96 15.87 31.11
C LYS A 239 2.01 17.01 30.78
N THR A 240 1.00 16.73 29.99
CA THR A 240 -0.05 17.67 29.63
C THR A 240 -1.43 17.05 29.85
N SER A 241 -2.47 17.89 29.98
CA SER A 241 -3.84 17.40 29.93
C SER A 241 -4.19 16.92 28.52
N PRO A 242 -5.11 15.95 28.36
CA PRO A 242 -5.53 15.50 27.04
C PRO A 242 -6.02 16.64 26.13
N SER A 243 -6.76 17.60 26.69
CA SER A 243 -7.32 18.74 25.95
C SER A 243 -6.24 19.68 25.38
N LEU A 244 -5.10 19.80 26.04
CA LEU A 244 -3.97 20.61 25.55
C LEU A 244 -3.04 19.77 24.66
N GLY A 245 -3.00 18.47 24.85
CA GLY A 245 -2.09 17.57 24.14
C GLY A 245 -2.28 17.58 22.61
N GLU A 246 -3.50 17.84 22.13
CA GLU A 246 -3.83 17.92 20.71
C GLU A 246 -3.52 19.28 20.06
N ARG A 247 -3.20 20.31 20.88
CA ARG A 247 -2.80 21.61 20.31
C ARG A 247 -1.54 21.46 19.48
N ARG A 248 -1.56 22.06 18.31
CA ARG A 248 -0.44 22.02 17.37
C ARG A 248 0.45 23.25 17.58
N LEU A 249 1.75 23.02 17.64
CA LEU A 249 2.76 24.06 17.89
C LEU A 249 3.86 24.00 16.85
N THR A 250 4.41 25.18 16.54
CA THR A 250 5.67 25.31 15.81
C THR A 250 6.68 25.92 16.77
N VAL A 251 7.71 25.14 17.14
CA VAL A 251 8.71 25.54 18.12
C VAL A 251 10.07 24.97 17.76
N ALA A 252 11.13 25.69 18.10
CA ALA A 252 12.51 25.26 17.95
C ALA A 252 13.24 25.33 19.29
N PHE A 253 14.08 24.31 19.55
CA PHE A 253 14.93 24.19 20.72
C PHE A 253 16.38 24.05 20.28
N SER A 254 17.30 24.70 20.98
CA SER A 254 18.72 24.72 20.60
C SER A 254 19.61 24.42 21.82
N GLY A 255 19.49 23.19 22.33
CA GLY A 255 20.27 22.68 23.44
C GLY A 255 19.82 23.15 24.82
N GLU A 256 18.59 23.64 24.93
CA GLU A 256 17.99 23.98 26.22
C GLU A 256 17.78 22.75 27.09
N ALA A 257 17.84 22.95 28.40
CA ALA A 257 17.44 21.95 29.38
C ALA A 257 15.89 21.67 29.26
N PRO A 258 15.40 20.47 29.59
CA PRO A 258 13.99 20.14 29.52
C PRO A 258 13.07 21.09 30.27
N GLU A 259 13.55 21.66 31.40
CA GLU A 259 12.86 22.67 32.20
C GLU A 259 12.61 23.95 31.39
N SER A 260 13.64 24.45 30.70
CA SER A 260 13.55 25.65 29.87
C SER A 260 12.67 25.41 28.64
N MET A 261 12.73 24.22 28.06
CA MET A 261 11.81 23.82 27.00
C MET A 261 10.34 23.86 27.47
N ALA A 262 10.06 23.38 28.68
CA ALA A 262 8.74 23.43 29.28
C ALA A 262 8.25 24.87 29.50
N GLU A 263 9.12 25.76 29.99
CA GLU A 263 8.79 27.19 30.17
C GLU A 263 8.44 27.87 28.83
N LEU A 264 9.22 27.61 27.78
CA LEU A 264 8.95 28.13 26.44
C LEU A 264 7.59 27.64 25.92
N ILE A 265 7.30 26.35 26.09
CA ILE A 265 6.00 25.76 25.68
C ILE A 265 4.87 26.42 26.47
N CYS A 266 5.00 26.56 27.77
CA CYS A 266 3.97 27.22 28.60
C CYS A 266 3.74 28.67 28.17
N CYS A 267 4.80 29.41 27.84
CA CYS A 267 4.68 30.77 27.33
C CYS A 267 3.93 30.83 26.03
N LEU A 268 4.23 29.91 25.06
CA LEU A 268 3.52 29.82 23.78
C LEU A 268 2.05 29.48 23.95
N LEU A 269 1.71 28.57 24.86
CA LEU A 269 0.33 28.18 25.15
C LEU A 269 -0.50 29.28 25.83
N TYR A 270 0.13 30.14 26.59
CA TYR A 270 -0.55 31.25 27.27
C TYR A 270 -0.80 32.44 26.33
N THR A 271 0.02 32.62 25.30
CA THR A 271 -0.08 33.74 24.34
C THR A 271 -0.92 33.40 23.08
N SER A 272 -1.30 32.16 22.89
CA SER A 272 -2.13 31.69 21.78
C SER A 272 -3.53 31.30 22.28
#